data_7db093abc9f421eeec0692d862de8ace
#
_entry.id   7db093abc9f421eeec0692d862de8ace
#
_cell.length_a   1.000
_cell.length_b   1.000
_cell.length_c   1.000
_cell.angle_alpha   90.00
_cell.angle_beta   90.00
_cell.angle_gamma   90.00
#
_symmetry.space_group_name_H-M   'P 1'
#
loop_
_entity.id
_entity.type
_entity.pdbx_description
1 polymer ?
#
loop_
_entity_poly.entity_id
_entity_poly.type
_entity_poly.pdbx_seq_one_letter_code
_entity_poly.pdbx_strand_id
1 'polypeptide(L)'
;MLFFLRSAVVLLSLFLCTTNVSRAAEMLYPLSVAAAAKGPVYVADRKLPGIWSVENGKTTSFFTGSKVFRTPLNAVRCVTVDSQGRVIAGDSSTREVYRFEKAGAEPTPLTNGGIGIPMDVVITKNGDLLVSDLELHQIWKVPAAGGAPTLFAKVSAPRGLALDQADHLWVVSGTADQLLKVAPDGKVTVVVKGRPFNFPHDVIVLDDGSAVVSDGYEKALWKVTPDGKTEKWISGAPFKNPVGIARQGANILVSDPQAQTVFSIDPEKKITDLLKPEN
;
A
#
# COMPACT_ATOMS: atom_id res chain seq x y z
N MET A 1 37.36 67.36 39.68
CA MET A 1 37.91 66.02 39.36
C MET A 1 36.74 65.04 39.50
N LEU A 2 36.02 64.86 38.36
CA LEU A 2 34.85 63.98 38.29
C LEU A 2 35.23 62.62 37.70
N PHE A 3 35.05 61.57 38.48
CA PHE A 3 35.19 60.21 38.00
C PHE A 3 33.86 59.70 37.43
N PHE A 4 33.83 59.38 36.12
CA PHE A 4 32.73 58.68 35.47
C PHE A 4 32.92 57.17 35.60
N LEU A 5 32.04 56.50 36.35
CA LEU A 5 31.91 55.06 36.35
C LEU A 5 31.13 54.62 35.12
N ARG A 6 31.72 53.87 34.21
CA ARG A 6 31.01 53.22 33.11
C ARG A 6 30.58 51.81 33.54
N SER A 7 29.27 51.64 33.75
CA SER A 7 28.67 50.32 33.95
C SER A 7 28.53 49.60 32.63
N ALA A 8 29.23 48.46 32.46
CA ALA A 8 29.05 47.55 31.33
C ALA A 8 27.89 46.63 31.64
N VAL A 9 26.81 46.77 30.86
CA VAL A 9 25.68 45.80 30.88
C VAL A 9 26.03 44.65 29.94
N VAL A 10 26.30 43.47 30.48
CA VAL A 10 26.47 42.24 29.70
C VAL A 10 25.08 41.67 29.42
N LEU A 11 24.60 41.80 28.22
CA LEU A 11 23.40 41.11 27.74
C LEU A 11 23.75 39.63 27.46
N LEU A 12 23.31 38.76 28.36
CA LEU A 12 23.37 37.31 28.17
C LEU A 12 22.19 36.88 27.30
N SER A 13 22.40 36.71 25.99
CA SER A 13 21.40 36.19 25.06
C SER A 13 21.28 34.68 25.29
N LEU A 14 20.22 34.23 25.99
CA LEU A 14 19.81 32.83 26.02
C LEU A 14 19.31 32.43 24.63
N PHE A 15 20.12 31.68 23.89
CA PHE A 15 19.63 30.92 22.73
C PHE A 15 18.78 29.76 23.25
N LEU A 16 17.45 29.93 23.25
CA LEU A 16 16.52 28.81 23.37
C LEU A 16 16.62 27.98 22.10
N CYS A 17 17.39 26.92 22.16
CA CYS A 17 17.38 25.87 21.14
C CYS A 17 16.04 25.14 21.27
N THR A 18 15.02 25.59 20.53
CA THR A 18 13.77 24.85 20.39
C THR A 18 14.09 23.64 19.53
N THR A 19 14.33 22.51 20.16
CA THR A 19 14.32 21.23 19.48
C THR A 19 12.90 21.01 18.97
N ASN A 20 12.67 21.25 17.69
CA ASN A 20 11.48 20.77 17.01
C ASN A 20 11.54 19.25 17.05
N VAL A 21 10.94 18.66 18.10
CA VAL A 21 10.61 17.24 18.09
C VAL A 21 9.56 17.08 17.00
N SER A 22 10.01 16.70 15.81
CA SER A 22 9.10 16.29 14.75
C SER A 22 8.29 15.11 15.30
N ARG A 23 7.07 15.38 15.73
CA ARG A 23 6.13 14.33 16.13
C ARG A 23 5.96 13.43 14.90
N ALA A 24 6.23 12.13 15.05
CA ALA A 24 5.98 11.17 14.02
C ALA A 24 4.54 11.33 13.54
N ALA A 25 4.32 11.39 12.22
CA ALA A 25 2.97 11.53 11.69
C ALA A 25 2.18 10.27 12.06
N GLU A 26 1.06 10.45 12.76
CA GLU A 26 0.15 9.36 13.07
C GLU A 26 -0.62 8.98 11.80
N MET A 27 -0.62 7.71 11.42
CA MET A 27 -1.47 7.21 10.34
C MET A 27 -2.93 7.45 10.69
N LEU A 28 -3.71 7.96 9.74
CA LEU A 28 -5.12 8.24 9.92
C LEU A 28 -6.02 7.23 9.22
N TYR A 29 -5.60 6.76 8.04
CA TYR A 29 -6.38 5.80 7.25
C TYR A 29 -5.48 5.06 6.25
N PRO A 30 -4.55 4.21 6.73
CA PRO A 30 -3.65 3.44 5.87
C PRO A 30 -4.44 2.39 5.07
N LEU A 31 -4.48 2.54 3.74
CA LEU A 31 -5.25 1.67 2.85
C LEU A 31 -4.40 0.56 2.23
N SER A 32 -3.17 0.86 1.87
CA SER A 32 -2.30 -0.06 1.16
C SER A 32 -0.90 0.01 1.74
N VAL A 33 -0.21 -1.09 1.69
CA VAL A 33 1.15 -1.25 2.20
C VAL A 33 1.99 -1.98 1.16
N ALA A 34 3.24 -1.55 1.02
CA ALA A 34 4.23 -2.22 0.16
C ALA A 34 5.61 -2.18 0.81
N ALA A 35 6.43 -3.16 0.50
CA ALA A 35 7.81 -3.17 0.91
C ALA A 35 8.68 -3.89 -0.12
N ALA A 36 9.91 -3.42 -0.29
CA ALA A 36 10.97 -4.24 -0.86
C ALA A 36 11.38 -5.32 0.15
N ALA A 37 12.09 -6.34 -0.31
CA ALA A 37 12.55 -7.44 0.56
C ALA A 37 13.40 -6.93 1.76
N LYS A 38 14.09 -5.82 1.57
CA LYS A 38 14.83 -5.08 2.59
C LYS A 38 14.60 -3.59 2.39
N GLY A 39 14.50 -2.83 3.48
CA GLY A 39 14.30 -1.38 3.44
C GLY A 39 12.98 -0.93 4.07
N PRO A 40 12.58 0.31 3.79
CA PRO A 40 11.38 0.88 4.39
C PRO A 40 10.10 0.20 3.91
N VAL A 41 9.08 0.26 4.74
CA VAL A 41 7.70 -0.06 4.40
C VAL A 41 7.03 1.22 3.91
N TYR A 42 6.38 1.17 2.76
CA TYR A 42 5.62 2.28 2.21
C TYR A 42 4.13 2.08 2.47
N VAL A 43 3.46 3.14 2.87
CA VAL A 43 2.04 3.12 3.23
C VAL A 43 1.31 4.23 2.49
N ALA A 44 0.26 3.88 1.77
CA ALA A 44 -0.68 4.84 1.20
C ALA A 44 -1.76 5.17 2.24
N ASP A 45 -1.79 6.42 2.72
CA ASP A 45 -2.81 6.88 3.66
C ASP A 45 -3.78 7.85 2.98
N ARG A 46 -5.06 7.53 3.04
CA ARG A 46 -6.09 8.32 2.34
C ARG A 46 -6.50 9.59 3.07
N LYS A 47 -6.42 9.63 4.40
CA LYS A 47 -6.78 10.82 5.21
C LYS A 47 -5.59 11.75 5.48
N LEU A 48 -4.40 11.20 5.43
CA LEU A 48 -3.14 11.95 5.26
C LEU A 48 -2.68 11.76 3.81
N PRO A 49 -3.29 12.42 2.82
CA PRO A 49 -3.12 12.05 1.43
C PRO A 49 -1.65 12.04 1.05
N GLY A 50 -1.20 10.88 0.57
CA GLY A 50 0.20 10.69 0.21
C GLY A 50 0.73 9.30 0.51
N ILE A 51 2.04 9.20 0.42
CA ILE A 51 2.81 7.99 0.72
C ILE A 51 3.72 8.28 1.91
N TRP A 52 3.70 7.39 2.87
CA TRP A 52 4.51 7.44 4.07
C TRP A 52 5.51 6.30 4.06
N SER A 53 6.71 6.56 4.55
CA SER A 53 7.77 5.57 4.74
C SER A 53 7.86 5.25 6.23
N VAL A 54 7.87 3.96 6.57
CA VAL A 54 8.04 3.46 7.93
C VAL A 54 9.32 2.65 7.99
N GLU A 55 10.25 3.07 8.84
CA GLU A 55 11.51 2.39 9.07
C GLU A 55 11.88 2.49 10.55
N ASN A 56 12.22 1.37 11.19
CA ASN A 56 12.57 1.28 12.61
C ASN A 56 11.56 1.98 13.54
N GLY A 57 10.26 1.79 13.28
CA GLY A 57 9.18 2.40 14.04
C GLY A 57 8.96 3.90 13.79
N LYS A 58 9.77 4.51 12.92
CA LYS A 58 9.66 5.93 12.58
C LYS A 58 8.90 6.11 11.27
N THR A 59 7.85 6.93 11.31
CA THR A 59 7.09 7.34 10.12
C THR A 59 7.61 8.67 9.59
N THR A 60 7.91 8.70 8.29
CA THR A 60 8.34 9.92 7.57
C THR A 60 7.54 10.07 6.29
N SER A 61 7.32 11.32 5.84
CA SER A 61 6.69 11.55 4.55
C SER A 61 7.63 11.14 3.42
N PHE A 62 7.15 10.26 2.53
CA PHE A 62 7.81 9.99 1.26
C PHE A 62 7.31 10.97 0.19
N PHE A 63 6.00 11.17 0.10
CA PHE A 63 5.36 12.19 -0.73
C PHE A 63 4.05 12.63 -0.08
N THR A 64 3.89 13.94 0.14
CA THR A 64 2.65 14.50 0.67
C THR A 64 1.75 14.94 -0.47
N GLY A 65 0.61 14.28 -0.62
CA GLY A 65 -0.44 14.68 -1.54
C GLY A 65 -1.17 15.93 -1.04
N SER A 66 -1.80 16.62 -1.97
CA SER A 66 -2.64 17.78 -1.67
C SER A 66 -4.09 17.34 -1.43
N LYS A 67 -4.84 18.11 -0.63
CA LYS A 67 -6.30 17.97 -0.52
C LYS A 67 -7.05 18.72 -1.65
N VAL A 68 -6.33 19.36 -2.54
CA VAL A 68 -6.91 20.04 -3.72
C VAL A 68 -7.31 18.98 -4.74
N PHE A 69 -8.53 19.07 -5.25
CA PHE A 69 -9.07 18.14 -6.24
C PHE A 69 -8.22 18.10 -7.51
N ARG A 70 -8.01 16.90 -8.07
CA ARG A 70 -7.17 16.62 -9.24
C ARG A 70 -5.68 16.95 -9.08
N THR A 71 -5.17 16.98 -7.86
CA THR A 71 -3.72 16.95 -7.62
C THR A 71 -3.25 15.52 -7.33
N PRO A 72 -2.00 15.18 -7.65
CA PRO A 72 -1.47 13.85 -7.40
C PRO A 72 -1.64 13.41 -5.95
N LEU A 73 -2.07 12.16 -5.76
CA LEU A 73 -2.33 11.49 -4.49
C LEU A 73 -3.36 12.16 -3.57
N ASN A 74 -4.28 12.96 -4.14
CA ASN A 74 -5.42 13.49 -3.40
C ASN A 74 -6.33 12.37 -2.84
N ALA A 75 -6.48 11.27 -3.58
CA ALA A 75 -7.25 10.11 -3.19
C ALA A 75 -6.50 8.80 -3.51
N VAL A 76 -5.30 8.68 -2.92
CA VAL A 76 -4.44 7.50 -3.07
C VAL A 76 -5.18 6.22 -2.67
N ARG A 77 -5.00 5.15 -3.45
CA ARG A 77 -5.64 3.84 -3.24
C ARG A 77 -4.65 2.74 -2.94
N CYS A 78 -3.58 2.68 -3.70
CA CYS A 78 -2.60 1.61 -3.61
C CYS A 78 -1.17 2.15 -3.74
N VAL A 79 -0.24 1.35 -3.26
CA VAL A 79 1.20 1.58 -3.38
C VAL A 79 1.92 0.27 -3.63
N THR A 80 2.94 0.31 -4.48
CA THR A 80 3.87 -0.81 -4.69
C THR A 80 5.30 -0.29 -4.89
N VAL A 81 6.28 -1.19 -4.90
CA VAL A 81 7.70 -0.87 -5.08
C VAL A 81 8.26 -1.75 -6.19
N ASP A 82 8.96 -1.15 -7.14
CA ASP A 82 9.61 -1.91 -8.20
C ASP A 82 10.99 -2.46 -7.79
N SER A 83 11.59 -3.25 -8.67
CA SER A 83 12.90 -3.86 -8.44
C SER A 83 14.06 -2.86 -8.33
N GLN A 84 13.85 -1.60 -8.72
CA GLN A 84 14.81 -0.50 -8.59
C GLN A 84 14.57 0.33 -7.31
N GLY A 85 13.58 -0.05 -6.50
CA GLY A 85 13.21 0.67 -5.27
C GLY A 85 12.37 1.92 -5.52
N ARG A 86 11.86 2.12 -6.74
CA ARG A 86 10.96 3.24 -7.04
C ARG A 86 9.56 2.91 -6.57
N VAL A 87 8.90 3.91 -6.03
CA VAL A 87 7.53 3.76 -5.51
C VAL A 87 6.54 4.08 -6.62
N ILE A 88 5.50 3.25 -6.72
CA ILE A 88 4.40 3.41 -7.66
C ILE A 88 3.10 3.46 -6.87
N ALA A 89 2.21 4.39 -7.19
CA ALA A 89 0.95 4.57 -6.48
C ALA A 89 -0.21 4.90 -7.43
N GLY A 90 -1.37 4.33 -7.14
CA GLY A 90 -2.61 4.60 -7.84
C GLY A 90 -3.46 5.66 -7.11
N ASP A 91 -4.01 6.61 -7.87
CA ASP A 91 -4.85 7.68 -7.36
C ASP A 91 -6.19 7.76 -8.10
N SER A 92 -7.28 7.61 -7.36
CA SER A 92 -8.63 7.66 -7.91
C SER A 92 -9.14 9.07 -8.20
N SER A 93 -8.53 10.12 -7.63
CA SER A 93 -8.91 11.52 -7.90
C SER A 93 -8.45 11.99 -9.27
N THR A 94 -7.25 11.61 -9.65
CA THR A 94 -6.65 11.96 -10.95
C THR A 94 -6.87 10.87 -11.99
N ARG A 95 -7.32 9.66 -11.60
CA ARG A 95 -7.47 8.48 -12.48
C ARG A 95 -6.13 8.10 -13.12
N GLU A 96 -5.10 7.99 -12.28
CA GLU A 96 -3.71 7.88 -12.72
C GLU A 96 -2.94 6.89 -11.83
N VAL A 97 -1.92 6.31 -12.40
CA VAL A 97 -0.85 5.64 -11.67
C VAL A 97 0.42 6.48 -11.81
N TYR A 98 1.04 6.79 -10.69
CA TYR A 98 2.23 7.62 -10.62
C TYR A 98 3.46 6.82 -10.21
N ARG A 99 4.62 7.16 -10.77
CA ARG A 99 5.92 6.69 -10.33
C ARG A 99 6.71 7.82 -9.67
N PHE A 100 7.41 7.47 -8.60
CA PHE A 100 8.27 8.35 -7.82
C PHE A 100 9.69 7.79 -7.84
N GLU A 101 10.63 8.54 -8.37
CA GLU A 101 12.03 8.13 -8.44
C GLU A 101 12.71 8.15 -7.06
N LYS A 102 12.29 9.04 -6.16
CA LYS A 102 12.76 9.19 -4.78
C LYS A 102 11.79 9.99 -3.93
N ALA A 103 12.01 10.01 -2.63
CA ALA A 103 11.23 10.84 -1.70
C ALA A 103 11.24 12.31 -2.10
N GLY A 104 10.06 12.95 -2.07
CA GLY A 104 9.86 14.35 -2.43
C GLY A 104 10.01 14.69 -3.91
N ALA A 105 10.26 13.70 -4.78
CA ALA A 105 10.31 13.93 -6.22
C ALA A 105 8.91 14.18 -6.80
N GLU A 106 8.84 14.96 -7.86
CA GLU A 106 7.61 15.13 -8.63
C GLU A 106 7.17 13.79 -9.22
N PRO A 107 5.88 13.45 -9.10
CA PRO A 107 5.35 12.20 -9.61
C PRO A 107 5.26 12.18 -11.14
N THR A 108 5.74 11.10 -11.75
CA THR A 108 5.60 10.87 -13.19
C THR A 108 4.33 10.08 -13.46
N PRO A 109 3.35 10.62 -14.22
CA PRO A 109 2.16 9.88 -14.61
C PRO A 109 2.51 8.73 -15.58
N LEU A 110 1.89 7.58 -15.43
CA LEU A 110 2.18 6.38 -16.21
C LEU A 110 1.04 5.96 -17.14
N THR A 111 -0.19 6.45 -16.93
CA THR A 111 -1.38 5.98 -17.67
C THR A 111 -2.03 7.07 -18.53
N ASN A 112 -1.53 8.31 -18.45
CA ASN A 112 -2.08 9.46 -19.16
C ASN A 112 -3.61 9.64 -18.98
N GLY A 113 -4.12 9.32 -17.77
CA GLY A 113 -5.54 9.35 -17.47
C GLY A 113 -6.38 8.29 -18.17
N GLY A 114 -5.75 7.27 -18.76
CA GLY A 114 -6.41 6.22 -19.54
C GLY A 114 -7.07 5.11 -18.71
N ILE A 115 -7.22 5.30 -17.39
CA ILE A 115 -7.85 4.34 -16.47
C ILE A 115 -8.98 5.01 -15.66
N GLY A 116 -9.80 4.17 -14.99
CA GLY A 116 -10.83 4.64 -14.07
C GLY A 116 -10.33 4.78 -12.63
N ILE A 117 -10.75 3.86 -11.75
CA ILE A 117 -10.36 3.84 -10.34
C ILE A 117 -9.33 2.74 -10.11
N PRO A 118 -8.02 3.08 -10.03
CA PRO A 118 -6.99 2.10 -9.71
C PRO A 118 -7.15 1.65 -8.25
N MET A 119 -7.45 0.37 -8.06
CA MET A 119 -7.58 -0.20 -6.71
C MET A 119 -6.28 -0.80 -6.22
N ASP A 120 -5.54 -1.43 -7.12
CA ASP A 120 -4.25 -2.02 -6.83
C ASP A 120 -3.36 -2.07 -8.08
N VAL A 121 -2.06 -2.22 -7.88
CA VAL A 121 -1.05 -2.31 -8.93
C VAL A 121 0.05 -3.29 -8.55
N VAL A 122 0.33 -4.22 -9.47
CA VAL A 122 1.48 -5.14 -9.36
C VAL A 122 2.39 -5.00 -10.57
N ILE A 123 3.64 -5.39 -10.40
CA ILE A 123 4.68 -5.24 -11.41
C ILE A 123 5.10 -6.62 -11.90
N THR A 124 5.02 -6.83 -13.21
CA THR A 124 5.46 -8.06 -13.85
C THR A 124 7.00 -8.16 -13.87
N LYS A 125 7.54 -9.34 -14.15
CA LYS A 125 8.99 -9.56 -14.28
C LYS A 125 9.64 -8.65 -15.35
N ASN A 126 8.88 -8.24 -16.36
CA ASN A 126 9.35 -7.34 -17.41
C ASN A 126 9.24 -5.85 -17.03
N GLY A 127 8.71 -5.55 -15.84
CA GLY A 127 8.50 -4.19 -15.35
C GLY A 127 7.18 -3.56 -15.80
N ASP A 128 6.37 -4.22 -16.63
CA ASP A 128 5.03 -3.74 -16.96
C ASP A 128 4.14 -3.77 -15.73
N LEU A 129 3.17 -2.87 -15.65
CA LEU A 129 2.21 -2.80 -14.56
C LEU A 129 0.92 -3.54 -14.94
N LEU A 130 0.35 -4.28 -14.00
CA LEU A 130 -1.04 -4.73 -14.07
C LEU A 130 -1.83 -3.94 -13.02
N VAL A 131 -2.88 -3.26 -13.45
CA VAL A 131 -3.67 -2.34 -12.63
C VAL A 131 -5.12 -2.81 -12.57
N SER A 132 -5.66 -3.04 -11.39
CA SER A 132 -7.08 -3.31 -11.22
C SER A 132 -7.89 -2.03 -11.28
N ASP A 133 -8.92 -2.01 -12.13
CA ASP A 133 -9.79 -0.86 -12.34
C ASP A 133 -11.21 -1.19 -11.86
N LEU A 134 -11.59 -0.64 -10.71
CA LEU A 134 -12.91 -0.89 -10.12
C LEU A 134 -14.05 -0.27 -10.92
N GLU A 135 -13.83 0.86 -11.57
CA GLU A 135 -14.86 1.58 -12.31
C GLU A 135 -15.15 0.90 -13.64
N LEU A 136 -14.09 0.47 -14.34
CA LEU A 136 -14.23 -0.11 -15.68
C LEU A 136 -14.32 -1.65 -15.66
N HIS A 137 -14.26 -2.27 -14.48
CA HIS A 137 -14.39 -3.72 -14.28
C HIS A 137 -13.38 -4.53 -15.10
N GLN A 138 -12.11 -4.14 -15.04
CA GLN A 138 -11.05 -4.78 -15.82
C GLN A 138 -9.68 -4.64 -15.18
N ILE A 139 -8.74 -5.41 -15.70
CA ILE A 139 -7.32 -5.30 -15.41
C ILE A 139 -6.66 -4.67 -16.64
N TRP A 140 -5.93 -3.59 -16.39
CA TRP A 140 -5.11 -2.94 -17.40
C TRP A 140 -3.67 -3.45 -17.39
N LYS A 141 -3.06 -3.54 -18.56
CA LYS A 141 -1.62 -3.66 -18.71
C LYS A 141 -1.06 -2.31 -19.16
N VAL A 142 -0.08 -1.79 -18.41
CA VAL A 142 0.60 -0.52 -18.68
C VAL A 142 2.08 -0.82 -18.91
N PRO A 143 2.69 -0.31 -19.99
CA PRO A 143 4.13 -0.52 -20.24
C PRO A 143 4.99 0.02 -19.08
N ALA A 144 6.14 -0.59 -18.83
CA ALA A 144 7.08 -0.17 -17.76
C ALA A 144 7.49 1.31 -17.86
N ALA A 145 7.60 1.85 -19.07
CA ALA A 145 7.91 3.26 -19.32
C ALA A 145 6.71 4.21 -19.15
N GLY A 146 5.51 3.66 -18.91
CA GLY A 146 4.25 4.38 -19.03
C GLY A 146 3.73 4.41 -20.47
N GLY A 147 2.51 4.89 -20.63
CA GLY A 147 1.85 5.00 -21.94
C GLY A 147 0.38 4.59 -21.89
N ALA A 148 -0.23 4.43 -23.04
CA ALA A 148 -1.64 4.05 -23.13
C ALA A 148 -1.88 2.64 -22.55
N PRO A 149 -2.78 2.48 -21.57
CA PRO A 149 -3.15 1.18 -21.03
C PRO A 149 -3.80 0.30 -22.11
N THR A 150 -3.53 -0.99 -22.05
CA THR A 150 -4.20 -2.00 -22.89
C THR A 150 -4.97 -2.97 -22.02
N LEU A 151 -6.11 -3.46 -22.51
CA LEU A 151 -6.90 -4.44 -21.77
C LEU A 151 -6.11 -5.75 -21.60
N PHE A 152 -5.91 -6.16 -20.33
CA PHE A 152 -5.30 -7.46 -20.02
C PHE A 152 -6.39 -8.52 -19.76
N ALA A 153 -7.36 -8.22 -18.90
CA ALA A 153 -8.47 -9.12 -18.61
C ALA A 153 -9.72 -8.35 -18.16
N LYS A 154 -10.91 -8.92 -18.36
CA LYS A 154 -12.16 -8.42 -17.77
C LYS A 154 -12.42 -9.16 -16.48
N VAL A 155 -12.54 -8.42 -15.39
CA VAL A 155 -12.83 -8.94 -14.04
C VAL A 155 -13.83 -7.98 -13.38
N SER A 156 -14.94 -8.52 -12.90
CA SER A 156 -15.95 -7.70 -12.22
C SER A 156 -15.47 -7.25 -10.84
N ALA A 157 -15.60 -5.95 -10.55
CA ALA A 157 -15.22 -5.31 -9.29
C ALA A 157 -13.84 -5.77 -8.75
N PRO A 158 -12.76 -5.67 -9.56
CA PRO A 158 -11.44 -6.12 -9.14
C PRO A 158 -10.89 -5.21 -8.05
N ARG A 159 -10.17 -5.82 -7.10
CA ARG A 159 -9.54 -5.15 -5.96
C ARG A 159 -8.05 -5.48 -5.92
N GLY A 160 -7.60 -6.13 -4.84
CA GLY A 160 -6.22 -6.55 -4.65
C GLY A 160 -5.71 -7.51 -5.70
N LEU A 161 -4.44 -7.40 -6.00
CA LEU A 161 -3.70 -8.15 -7.03
C LEU A 161 -2.45 -8.79 -6.45
N ALA A 162 -2.11 -10.00 -6.89
CA ALA A 162 -0.81 -10.60 -6.64
C ALA A 162 -0.34 -11.41 -7.85
N LEU A 163 0.96 -11.42 -8.12
CA LEU A 163 1.55 -12.32 -9.10
C LEU A 163 2.14 -13.55 -8.40
N ASP A 164 1.89 -14.73 -8.97
CA ASP A 164 2.59 -15.95 -8.54
C ASP A 164 3.91 -16.14 -9.32
N GLN A 165 4.68 -17.16 -8.93
CA GLN A 165 5.98 -17.44 -9.55
C GLN A 165 5.89 -17.78 -11.05
N ALA A 166 4.73 -18.22 -11.52
CA ALA A 166 4.45 -18.54 -12.92
C ALA A 166 3.82 -17.37 -13.70
N ASP A 167 3.84 -16.14 -13.10
CA ASP A 167 3.26 -14.92 -13.66
C ASP A 167 1.74 -14.96 -13.86
N HIS A 168 1.03 -15.86 -13.18
CA HIS A 168 -0.42 -15.75 -13.12
C HIS A 168 -0.81 -14.64 -12.14
N LEU A 169 -1.78 -13.85 -12.53
CA LEU A 169 -2.33 -12.79 -11.69
C LEU A 169 -3.49 -13.35 -10.85
N TRP A 170 -3.35 -13.28 -9.53
CA TRP A 170 -4.43 -13.51 -8.59
C TRP A 170 -5.19 -12.22 -8.35
N VAL A 171 -6.52 -12.29 -8.37
CA VAL A 171 -7.37 -11.10 -8.31
C VAL A 171 -8.47 -11.32 -7.27
N VAL A 172 -8.54 -10.45 -6.27
CA VAL A 172 -9.71 -10.36 -5.39
C VAL A 172 -10.82 -9.64 -6.14
N SER A 173 -12.02 -10.24 -6.13
CA SER A 173 -13.22 -9.67 -6.72
C SER A 173 -14.26 -9.35 -5.65
N GLY A 174 -14.91 -8.21 -5.79
CA GLY A 174 -16.04 -7.82 -4.93
C GLY A 174 -17.38 -8.50 -5.27
N THR A 175 -17.41 -9.40 -6.25
CA THR A 175 -18.63 -10.08 -6.74
C THR A 175 -18.76 -11.53 -6.27
N ALA A 176 -19.50 -12.35 -7.02
CA ALA A 176 -19.90 -13.69 -6.61
C ALA A 176 -18.77 -14.69 -6.48
N ASP A 177 -17.77 -14.64 -7.37
CA ASP A 177 -16.57 -15.48 -7.28
C ASP A 177 -15.42 -14.60 -6.80
N GLN A 178 -15.04 -14.76 -5.54
CA GLN A 178 -14.27 -13.73 -4.83
C GLN A 178 -12.74 -13.82 -5.00
N LEU A 179 -12.23 -14.94 -5.52
CA LEU A 179 -10.80 -15.05 -5.86
C LEU A 179 -10.65 -15.71 -7.22
N LEU A 180 -10.02 -14.99 -8.12
CA LEU A 180 -9.80 -15.38 -9.51
C LEU A 180 -8.31 -15.51 -9.79
N LYS A 181 -7.98 -16.23 -10.85
CA LYS A 181 -6.64 -16.33 -11.38
C LYS A 181 -6.67 -16.04 -12.88
N VAL A 182 -5.81 -15.15 -13.34
CA VAL A 182 -5.67 -14.75 -14.73
C VAL A 182 -4.33 -15.23 -15.25
N ALA A 183 -4.35 -16.03 -16.28
CA ALA A 183 -3.13 -16.50 -16.94
C ALA A 183 -2.43 -15.37 -17.73
N PRO A 184 -1.14 -15.51 -18.08
CA PRO A 184 -0.42 -14.49 -18.86
C PRO A 184 -1.06 -14.14 -20.22
N ASP A 185 -1.88 -15.01 -20.77
CA ASP A 185 -2.66 -14.78 -22.00
C ASP A 185 -4.01 -14.05 -21.76
N GLY A 186 -4.31 -13.69 -20.50
CA GLY A 186 -5.55 -13.01 -20.10
C GLY A 186 -6.73 -13.96 -19.79
N LYS A 187 -6.56 -15.28 -19.85
CA LYS A 187 -7.62 -16.24 -19.54
C LYS A 187 -7.92 -16.24 -18.05
N VAL A 188 -9.18 -15.96 -17.69
CA VAL A 188 -9.66 -15.94 -16.31
C VAL A 188 -10.17 -17.31 -15.88
N THR A 189 -9.78 -17.75 -14.69
CA THR A 189 -10.27 -18.95 -14.01
C THR A 189 -10.68 -18.62 -12.58
N VAL A 190 -11.68 -19.35 -12.05
CA VAL A 190 -12.15 -19.19 -10.66
C VAL A 190 -11.33 -20.06 -9.76
N VAL A 191 -10.72 -19.49 -8.71
CA VAL A 191 -10.01 -20.22 -7.65
C VAL A 191 -10.97 -20.50 -6.49
N VAL A 192 -11.66 -19.44 -6.02
CA VAL A 192 -12.65 -19.56 -4.94
C VAL A 192 -14.01 -19.20 -5.48
N LYS A 193 -14.86 -20.22 -5.60
CA LYS A 193 -16.23 -20.07 -6.06
C LYS A 193 -17.13 -19.57 -4.94
N GLY A 194 -18.02 -18.64 -5.27
CA GLY A 194 -18.99 -18.10 -4.32
C GLY A 194 -18.38 -17.04 -3.41
N ARG A 195 -19.01 -16.85 -2.26
CA ARG A 195 -18.71 -15.75 -1.32
C ARG A 195 -18.35 -16.23 0.08
N PRO A 196 -17.22 -16.95 0.26
CA PRO A 196 -16.79 -17.36 1.60
C PRO A 196 -16.24 -16.19 2.44
N PHE A 197 -15.77 -15.12 1.79
CA PHE A 197 -15.32 -13.90 2.44
C PHE A 197 -16.47 -12.91 2.60
N ASN A 198 -16.41 -12.07 3.63
CA ASN A 198 -17.45 -11.05 3.84
C ASN A 198 -17.12 -9.78 3.03
N PHE A 199 -15.91 -9.23 3.22
CA PHE A 199 -15.45 -8.05 2.47
C PHE A 199 -13.95 -8.16 2.18
N PRO A 200 -13.55 -9.01 1.20
CA PRO A 200 -12.17 -9.19 0.85
C PRO A 200 -11.60 -7.94 0.16
N HIS A 201 -10.37 -7.59 0.50
CA HIS A 201 -9.72 -6.39 -0.02
C HIS A 201 -8.52 -6.70 -0.89
N ASP A 202 -7.59 -7.49 -0.38
CA ASP A 202 -6.28 -7.64 -0.98
C ASP A 202 -5.78 -9.08 -0.86
N VAL A 203 -4.74 -9.43 -1.61
CA VAL A 203 -4.20 -10.78 -1.70
C VAL A 203 -2.69 -10.76 -1.86
N ILE A 204 -2.02 -11.74 -1.26
CA ILE A 204 -0.64 -12.12 -1.58
C ILE A 204 -0.58 -13.60 -1.90
N VAL A 205 0.45 -14.01 -2.67
CA VAL A 205 0.75 -15.42 -2.93
C VAL A 205 2.00 -15.81 -2.16
N LEU A 206 1.95 -16.94 -1.47
CA LEU A 206 3.06 -17.50 -0.71
C LEU A 206 3.90 -18.45 -1.58
N ASP A 207 5.09 -18.81 -1.09
CA ASP A 207 6.04 -19.64 -1.85
C ASP A 207 5.53 -21.09 -2.04
N ASP A 208 4.61 -21.54 -1.20
CA ASP A 208 3.93 -22.85 -1.31
C ASP A 208 2.78 -22.83 -2.33
N GLY A 209 2.56 -21.70 -3.02
CA GLY A 209 1.48 -21.49 -4.00
C GLY A 209 0.12 -21.22 -3.36
N SER A 210 0.01 -21.21 -2.03
CA SER A 210 -1.21 -20.74 -1.35
C SER A 210 -1.32 -19.23 -1.41
N ALA A 211 -2.54 -18.70 -1.26
CA ALA A 211 -2.77 -17.27 -1.15
C ALA A 211 -3.22 -16.88 0.26
N VAL A 212 -2.97 -15.64 0.65
CA VAL A 212 -3.55 -15.03 1.84
C VAL A 212 -4.38 -13.83 1.42
N VAL A 213 -5.65 -13.81 1.83
CA VAL A 213 -6.64 -12.76 1.52
C VAL A 213 -6.98 -12.00 2.78
N SER A 214 -6.93 -10.67 2.74
CA SER A 214 -7.42 -9.81 3.82
C SER A 214 -8.93 -9.62 3.72
N ASP A 215 -9.63 -9.72 4.87
CA ASP A 215 -11.08 -9.53 4.98
C ASP A 215 -11.39 -8.54 6.11
N GLY A 216 -11.73 -7.32 5.71
CA GLY A 216 -11.91 -6.23 6.66
C GLY A 216 -13.08 -6.45 7.62
N TYR A 217 -14.22 -6.95 7.14
CA TYR A 217 -15.41 -7.11 7.99
C TYR A 217 -15.33 -8.33 8.90
N GLU A 218 -14.63 -9.38 8.47
CA GLU A 218 -14.34 -10.54 9.32
C GLU A 218 -13.18 -10.29 10.29
N LYS A 219 -12.47 -9.16 10.16
CA LYS A 219 -11.25 -8.85 10.92
C LYS A 219 -10.26 -10.00 10.85
N ALA A 220 -10.03 -10.48 9.65
CA ALA A 220 -9.35 -11.75 9.42
C ALA A 220 -8.41 -11.71 8.21
N LEU A 221 -7.45 -12.60 8.25
CA LEU A 221 -6.71 -13.08 7.10
C LEU A 221 -7.15 -14.51 6.82
N TRP A 222 -7.45 -14.80 5.57
CA TRP A 222 -7.83 -16.14 5.11
C TRP A 222 -6.69 -16.76 4.33
N LYS A 223 -6.35 -18.00 4.61
CA LYS A 223 -5.46 -18.81 3.76
C LYS A 223 -6.30 -19.56 2.73
N VAL A 224 -5.84 -19.54 1.48
CA VAL A 224 -6.49 -20.21 0.36
C VAL A 224 -5.46 -21.14 -0.27
N THR A 225 -5.76 -22.44 -0.30
CA THR A 225 -4.89 -23.42 -0.95
C THR A 225 -4.97 -23.34 -2.47
N PRO A 226 -4.00 -23.87 -3.23
CA PRO A 226 -4.04 -23.84 -4.70
C PRO A 226 -5.28 -24.48 -5.33
N ASP A 227 -5.93 -25.44 -4.63
CA ASP A 227 -7.19 -26.08 -5.04
C ASP A 227 -8.44 -25.30 -4.57
N GLY A 228 -8.26 -24.09 -4.00
CA GLY A 228 -9.36 -23.18 -3.66
C GLY A 228 -10.04 -23.41 -2.32
N LYS A 229 -9.51 -24.29 -1.45
CA LYS A 229 -10.03 -24.43 -0.08
C LYS A 229 -9.64 -23.21 0.75
N THR A 230 -10.60 -22.71 1.52
CA THR A 230 -10.44 -21.53 2.35
C THR A 230 -10.39 -21.87 3.83
N GLU A 231 -9.49 -21.25 4.56
CA GLU A 231 -9.35 -21.37 6.02
C GLU A 231 -9.18 -19.96 6.62
N LYS A 232 -9.91 -19.66 7.70
CA LYS A 232 -9.68 -18.45 8.48
C LYS A 232 -8.40 -18.63 9.29
N TRP A 233 -7.30 -18.05 8.79
CA TRP A 233 -5.94 -18.32 9.25
C TRP A 233 -5.56 -17.53 10.50
N ILE A 234 -5.89 -16.24 10.53
CA ILE A 234 -5.70 -15.34 11.68
C ILE A 234 -6.95 -14.44 11.76
N SER A 235 -7.52 -14.26 12.96
CA SER A 235 -8.72 -13.44 13.12
C SER A 235 -8.85 -12.81 14.49
N GLY A 236 -9.61 -11.72 14.57
CA GLY A 236 -9.87 -10.99 15.80
C GLY A 236 -8.76 -9.98 16.16
N ALA A 237 -8.65 -9.66 17.44
CA ALA A 237 -7.64 -8.69 17.90
C ALA A 237 -6.22 -9.11 17.52
N PRO A 238 -5.34 -8.15 17.11
CA PRO A 238 -5.55 -6.71 17.15
C PRO A 238 -6.26 -6.10 15.93
N PHE A 239 -6.65 -6.90 14.93
CA PHE A 239 -7.31 -6.39 13.73
C PHE A 239 -8.65 -5.73 14.04
N LYS A 240 -8.89 -4.59 13.37
CA LYS A 240 -10.17 -3.88 13.38
C LYS A 240 -10.81 -3.84 11.98
N ASN A 241 -9.99 -3.70 10.95
CA ASN A 241 -10.38 -3.70 9.53
C ASN A 241 -9.14 -3.90 8.65
N PRO A 242 -8.55 -5.12 8.59
CA PRO A 242 -7.37 -5.37 7.76
C PRO A 242 -7.72 -5.20 6.28
N VAL A 243 -6.94 -4.38 5.56
CA VAL A 243 -7.21 -4.01 4.16
C VAL A 243 -6.04 -4.39 3.26
N GLY A 244 -5.00 -3.57 3.19
CA GLY A 244 -3.84 -3.84 2.35
C GLY A 244 -2.94 -4.89 2.98
N ILE A 245 -2.36 -5.75 2.15
CA ILE A 245 -1.48 -6.83 2.59
C ILE A 245 -0.26 -6.92 1.66
N ALA A 246 0.93 -7.09 2.21
CA ALA A 246 2.17 -7.23 1.45
C ALA A 246 3.13 -8.22 2.12
N ARG A 247 4.17 -8.64 1.39
CA ARG A 247 5.28 -9.42 1.95
C ARG A 247 6.50 -8.54 2.18
N GLN A 248 7.20 -8.78 3.30
CA GLN A 248 8.56 -8.28 3.55
C GLN A 248 9.43 -9.43 4.06
N GLY A 249 10.20 -10.02 3.19
CA GLY A 249 10.92 -11.26 3.51
C GLY A 249 9.95 -12.37 3.87
N ALA A 250 10.10 -12.96 5.06
CA ALA A 250 9.19 -13.99 5.58
C ALA A 250 7.94 -13.41 6.27
N ASN A 251 7.92 -12.11 6.56
CA ASN A 251 6.83 -11.48 7.26
C ASN A 251 5.71 -11.03 6.30
N ILE A 252 4.50 -10.98 6.83
CA ILE A 252 3.33 -10.42 6.17
C ILE A 252 2.99 -9.09 6.84
N LEU A 253 2.90 -8.04 6.02
CA LEU A 253 2.48 -6.71 6.45
C LEU A 253 0.99 -6.54 6.20
N VAL A 254 0.29 -5.88 7.13
CA VAL A 254 -1.16 -5.64 7.03
C VAL A 254 -1.46 -4.20 7.41
N SER A 255 -1.98 -3.41 6.48
CA SER A 255 -2.52 -2.08 6.82
C SER A 255 -3.93 -2.21 7.36
N ASP A 256 -4.22 -1.52 8.47
CA ASP A 256 -5.53 -1.52 9.09
C ASP A 256 -5.99 -0.08 9.37
N PRO A 257 -6.88 0.47 8.53
CA PRO A 257 -7.32 1.85 8.64
C PRO A 257 -8.15 2.15 9.90
N GLN A 258 -8.81 1.16 10.50
CA GLN A 258 -9.55 1.37 11.74
C GLN A 258 -8.66 1.22 12.98
N ALA A 259 -7.59 0.44 12.89
CA ALA A 259 -6.54 0.41 13.90
C ALA A 259 -5.56 1.58 13.77
N GLN A 260 -5.56 2.26 12.60
CA GLN A 260 -4.68 3.38 12.24
C GLN A 260 -3.20 2.99 12.29
N THR A 261 -2.89 1.78 11.87
CA THR A 261 -1.53 1.24 11.92
C THR A 261 -1.24 0.24 10.80
N VAL A 262 0.00 -0.21 10.75
CA VAL A 262 0.47 -1.35 9.97
C VAL A 262 0.98 -2.40 10.93
N PHE A 263 0.47 -3.61 10.81
CA PHE A 263 0.94 -4.78 11.54
C PHE A 263 1.98 -5.54 10.72
N SER A 264 2.95 -6.14 11.41
CA SER A 264 3.83 -7.16 10.87
C SER A 264 3.51 -8.49 11.53
N ILE A 265 3.39 -9.54 10.73
CA ILE A 265 3.09 -10.90 11.18
C ILE A 265 4.28 -11.76 10.78
N ASP A 266 4.93 -12.37 11.75
CA ASP A 266 6.04 -13.28 11.51
C ASP A 266 5.55 -14.70 11.15
N PRO A 267 6.46 -15.64 10.76
CA PRO A 267 6.09 -17.02 10.44
C PRO A 267 5.44 -17.77 11.59
N GLU A 268 5.72 -17.40 12.84
CA GLU A 268 5.14 -17.96 14.06
C GLU A 268 3.77 -17.34 14.38
N LYS A 269 3.24 -16.48 13.50
CA LYS A 269 1.97 -15.73 13.64
C LYS A 269 1.97 -14.71 14.77
N LYS A 270 3.13 -14.28 15.27
CA LYS A 270 3.22 -13.16 16.19
C LYS A 270 2.93 -11.87 15.44
N ILE A 271 1.98 -11.09 15.95
CA ILE A 271 1.58 -9.80 15.37
C ILE A 271 2.24 -8.68 16.16
N THR A 272 2.98 -7.81 15.48
CA THR A 272 3.59 -6.60 16.05
C THR A 272 3.08 -5.36 15.34
N ASP A 273 2.90 -4.27 16.08
CA ASP A 273 2.53 -2.96 15.53
C ASP A 273 3.80 -2.24 15.08
N LEU A 274 3.96 -1.99 13.77
CA LEU A 274 5.17 -1.35 13.24
C LEU A 274 5.31 0.12 13.63
N LEU A 275 4.22 0.77 14.03
CA LEU A 275 4.21 2.19 14.43
C LEU A 275 4.34 2.38 15.93
N LYS A 276 4.21 1.31 16.69
CA LYS A 276 4.37 1.26 18.14
C LYS A 276 5.31 0.12 18.51
N PRO A 277 6.63 0.29 18.24
CA PRO A 277 7.60 -0.75 18.60
C PRO A 277 7.46 -1.09 20.08
N GLU A 278 7.54 -2.38 20.42
CA GLU A 278 7.57 -2.85 21.81
C GLU A 278 8.75 -2.15 22.53
N ASN A 279 8.46 -1.49 23.67
CA ASN A 279 9.44 -0.88 24.55
C ASN A 279 10.33 -1.97 25.19
#